data_f3ab2aff8ddc7c03569621f3b9d92a1f
#
_entry.id   f3ab2aff8ddc7c03569621f3b9d92a1f
#
_cell.length_a   1.000
_cell.length_b   1.000
_cell.length_c   1.000
_cell.angle_alpha   90.00
_cell.angle_beta   90.00
_cell.angle_gamma   90.00
#
_symmetry.space_group_name_H-M   'P 1'
#
loop_
_entity.id
_entity.type
_entity.pdbx_description
1 polymer ?
#
loop_
_entity_poly.entity_id
_entity_poly.type
_entity_poly.pdbx_seq_one_letter_code
_entity_poly.pdbx_strand_id
1 'polypeptide(L)'
;TVTASTTLNFAGAGTATITNLNGTAPEAILTVNRVASGGASLSTLTLNGAGTFNGIISLYSNTTGGSQNNILNLNHAQAAQYATIKLGGYGYTTGASVLKAGVDTSISKLEHNNAAALITGEGTTLTITGDSSSYGGSFGGTVTVDYTGGGTFTLGNSDKNTALTPAASPNATLKISRGTLSLFSGNVTWSQKLVMGDGTTLSIQDGPSVTGYASYNATSVNSGG
;
A
#
# COMPACT_ATOMS: atom_id res chain seq x y z
N THR A 1 2.42 23.59 -2.24
CA THR A 1 1.04 23.32 -2.69
C THR A 1 1.08 22.69 -4.07
N VAL A 2 0.35 21.59 -4.24
CA VAL A 2 0.18 20.90 -5.53
C VAL A 2 -1.19 21.28 -6.08
N THR A 3 -1.21 22.01 -7.19
CA THR A 3 -2.44 22.48 -7.86
C THR A 3 -2.66 21.81 -9.21
N ALA A 4 -1.66 21.11 -9.71
CA ALA A 4 -1.69 20.33 -10.96
C ALA A 4 -0.75 19.15 -10.84
N SER A 5 -0.85 18.20 -11.77
CA SER A 5 0.05 17.04 -11.79
C SER A 5 1.51 17.47 -11.94
N THR A 6 2.37 16.93 -11.13
CA THR A 6 3.80 17.24 -11.10
C THR A 6 4.64 16.00 -10.82
N THR A 7 5.91 16.04 -11.18
CA THR A 7 6.83 14.94 -10.96
C THR A 7 8.02 15.38 -10.13
N LEU A 8 8.31 14.65 -9.06
CA LEU A 8 9.53 14.75 -8.29
C LEU A 8 10.51 13.69 -8.78
N ASN A 9 11.56 14.11 -9.45
CA ASN A 9 12.57 13.23 -10.00
C ASN A 9 13.78 13.12 -9.08
N PHE A 10 14.16 11.89 -8.75
CA PHE A 10 15.42 11.59 -8.08
C PHE A 10 16.44 11.10 -9.10
N ALA A 11 17.52 11.82 -9.31
CA ALA A 11 18.60 11.48 -10.26
C ALA A 11 19.53 10.37 -9.76
N GLY A 12 19.20 9.72 -8.66
CA GLY A 12 20.01 8.65 -8.04
C GLY A 12 19.44 8.29 -6.68
N ALA A 13 20.27 7.72 -5.79
CA ALA A 13 19.91 7.60 -4.38
C ALA A 13 19.76 9.01 -3.80
N GLY A 14 18.59 9.31 -3.29
CA GLY A 14 18.29 10.64 -2.76
C GLY A 14 17.18 10.63 -1.74
N THR A 15 17.20 11.63 -0.88
CA THR A 15 16.13 11.85 0.09
C THR A 15 15.56 13.26 -0.07
N ALA A 16 14.26 13.37 0.00
CA ALA A 16 13.56 14.66 0.09
C ALA A 16 12.58 14.63 1.24
N THR A 17 12.41 15.76 1.88
CA THR A 17 11.43 15.91 2.96
C THR A 17 10.47 17.05 2.62
N ILE A 18 9.19 16.77 2.72
CA ILE A 18 8.12 17.77 2.60
C ILE A 18 7.46 17.88 3.97
N THR A 19 7.53 19.06 4.56
CA THR A 19 6.92 19.31 5.88
C THR A 19 5.40 19.30 5.77
N ASN A 20 4.83 19.99 4.80
CA ASN A 20 3.39 20.01 4.59
C ASN A 20 3.07 19.84 3.10
N LEU A 21 2.50 18.72 2.73
CA LEU A 21 2.01 18.49 1.37
C LEU A 21 0.56 18.97 1.28
N ASN A 22 0.36 20.09 0.60
CA ASN A 22 -0.95 20.72 0.48
C ASN A 22 -1.44 20.75 -0.96
N GLY A 23 -2.75 20.70 -1.14
CA GLY A 23 -3.44 20.80 -2.41
C GLY A 23 -4.88 20.31 -2.31
N THR A 24 -5.76 20.92 -3.08
CA THR A 24 -7.20 20.59 -3.10
C THR A 24 -7.67 20.15 -4.49
N ALA A 25 -6.75 19.68 -5.33
CA ALA A 25 -7.04 19.16 -6.66
C ALA A 25 -7.04 17.64 -6.65
N PRO A 26 -8.21 16.97 -6.56
CA PRO A 26 -8.29 15.51 -6.39
C PRO A 26 -7.73 14.73 -7.58
N GLU A 27 -7.72 15.34 -8.78
CA GLU A 27 -7.15 14.73 -9.99
C GLU A 27 -5.66 15.02 -10.17
N ALA A 28 -5.05 15.85 -9.31
CA ALA A 28 -3.63 16.13 -9.40
C ALA A 28 -2.79 14.92 -8.95
N ILE A 29 -1.75 14.62 -9.71
CA ILE A 29 -0.85 13.51 -9.44
C ILE A 29 0.51 14.05 -9.04
N LEU A 30 0.96 13.76 -7.84
CA LEU A 30 2.36 13.88 -7.45
C LEU A 30 3.07 12.56 -7.77
N THR A 31 3.81 12.53 -8.85
CA THR A 31 4.61 11.37 -9.22
C THR A 31 5.97 11.43 -8.53
N VAL A 32 6.29 10.43 -7.74
CA VAL A 32 7.62 10.23 -7.17
C VAL A 32 8.35 9.27 -8.09
N ASN A 33 9.23 9.81 -8.90
CA ASN A 33 9.94 9.06 -9.92
C ASN A 33 11.44 9.02 -9.65
N ARG A 34 12.04 7.89 -9.93
CA ARG A 34 13.48 7.77 -9.96
C ARG A 34 13.98 7.63 -11.39
N VAL A 35 14.87 8.54 -11.76
CA VAL A 35 15.55 8.54 -13.05
C VAL A 35 17.01 8.14 -12.78
N ALA A 36 17.35 6.86 -12.87
CA ALA A 36 18.74 6.43 -12.79
C ALA A 36 19.02 5.22 -13.67
N SER A 37 20.15 5.27 -14.35
CA SER A 37 20.75 4.15 -15.05
C SER A 37 21.74 3.45 -14.12
N GLY A 38 21.41 2.22 -13.72
CA GLY A 38 22.34 1.30 -13.05
C GLY A 38 22.45 1.44 -11.52
N GLY A 39 22.45 0.30 -10.84
CA GLY A 39 22.73 0.15 -9.42
C GLY A 39 21.50 0.06 -8.51
N ALA A 40 21.65 -0.69 -7.40
CA ALA A 40 20.66 -0.75 -6.33
C ALA A 40 20.75 0.53 -5.50
N SER A 41 19.83 1.46 -5.67
CA SER A 41 19.78 2.67 -4.85
C SER A 41 18.33 3.01 -4.48
N LEU A 42 18.18 3.58 -3.29
CA LEU A 42 16.89 3.94 -2.71
C LEU A 42 16.64 5.44 -2.90
N SER A 43 15.43 5.80 -3.33
CA SER A 43 14.95 7.17 -3.29
C SER A 43 13.86 7.26 -2.24
N THR A 44 13.97 8.21 -1.32
CA THR A 44 13.02 8.35 -0.23
C THR A 44 12.39 9.75 -0.24
N LEU A 45 11.07 9.78 -0.33
CA LEU A 45 10.28 10.96 -0.02
C LEU A 45 9.70 10.80 1.39
N THR A 46 10.02 11.71 2.28
CA THR A 46 9.42 11.76 3.63
C THR A 46 8.40 12.90 3.71
N LEU A 47 7.19 12.57 4.14
CA LEU A 47 6.18 13.54 4.52
C LEU A 47 6.18 13.67 6.05
N ASN A 48 6.61 14.83 6.55
CA ASN A 48 6.95 15.02 7.97
C ASN A 48 6.02 16.02 8.69
N GLY A 49 4.88 16.34 8.13
CA GLY A 49 3.89 17.23 8.74
C GLY A 49 2.50 17.04 8.21
N ALA A 50 1.52 17.67 8.80
CA ALA A 50 0.14 17.58 8.38
C ALA A 50 -0.04 18.13 6.96
N GLY A 51 -0.77 17.37 6.12
CA GLY A 51 -1.04 17.71 4.73
C GLY A 51 -2.54 17.81 4.43
N THR A 52 -2.89 18.65 3.46
CA THR A 52 -4.25 18.78 2.93
C THR A 52 -4.38 18.27 1.50
N PHE A 53 -3.32 17.68 0.95
CA PHE A 53 -3.34 17.15 -0.41
C PHE A 53 -4.32 15.99 -0.52
N ASN A 54 -5.32 16.13 -1.41
CA ASN A 54 -6.36 15.14 -1.64
C ASN A 54 -6.27 14.48 -3.03
N GLY A 55 -5.15 14.68 -3.73
CA GLY A 55 -4.86 14.04 -5.02
C GLY A 55 -4.19 12.68 -4.87
N ILE A 56 -3.48 12.29 -5.91
CA ILE A 56 -2.80 10.99 -6.01
C ILE A 56 -1.30 11.17 -5.77
N ILE A 57 -0.72 10.42 -4.84
CA ILE A 57 0.72 10.27 -4.71
C ILE A 57 1.10 8.96 -5.37
N SER A 58 1.75 9.03 -6.53
CA SER A 58 2.12 7.85 -7.31
C SER A 58 3.61 7.57 -7.18
N LEU A 59 3.94 6.40 -6.65
CA LEU A 59 5.31 5.90 -6.63
C LEU A 59 5.57 5.12 -7.91
N TYR A 60 6.43 5.67 -8.73
CA TYR A 60 6.76 5.11 -10.02
C TYR A 60 8.24 4.73 -10.08
N SER A 61 8.52 3.49 -10.44
CA SER A 61 9.88 3.02 -10.71
C SER A 61 10.02 2.75 -12.20
N ASN A 62 10.73 3.62 -12.92
CA ASN A 62 10.99 3.47 -14.34
C ASN A 62 12.45 3.02 -14.56
N THR A 63 12.73 1.74 -14.31
CA THR A 63 14.09 1.26 -14.54
C THR A 63 14.11 -0.12 -15.19
N THR A 64 14.73 -0.15 -16.35
CA THR A 64 15.15 -1.39 -17.00
C THR A 64 16.43 -1.90 -16.33
N GLY A 65 16.29 -2.83 -15.40
CA GLY A 65 17.42 -3.58 -14.82
C GLY A 65 17.99 -2.99 -13.53
N GLY A 66 17.56 -3.50 -12.40
CA GLY A 66 18.12 -3.25 -11.08
C GLY A 66 17.04 -3.20 -9.99
N SER A 67 17.36 -3.69 -8.81
CA SER A 67 16.50 -3.61 -7.62
C SER A 67 16.44 -2.16 -7.12
N GLN A 68 15.50 -1.39 -7.61
CA GLN A 68 15.37 0.04 -7.29
C GLN A 68 14.07 0.28 -6.54
N ASN A 69 14.17 0.81 -5.34
CA ASN A 69 13.03 1.05 -4.49
C ASN A 69 12.77 2.56 -4.36
N ASN A 70 11.53 2.96 -4.63
CA ASN A 70 11.03 4.28 -4.25
C ASN A 70 10.27 4.14 -2.94
N ILE A 71 10.69 4.89 -1.94
CA ILE A 71 10.10 4.85 -0.61
C ILE A 71 9.30 6.13 -0.39
N LEU A 72 8.03 5.99 -0.06
CA LEU A 72 7.24 7.04 0.56
C LEU A 72 7.18 6.75 2.07
N ASN A 73 7.80 7.61 2.87
CA ASN A 73 7.77 7.51 4.32
C ASN A 73 6.78 8.53 4.88
N LEU A 74 5.72 8.03 5.52
CA LEU A 74 4.74 8.84 6.22
C LEU A 74 5.18 8.97 7.69
N ASN A 75 5.74 10.12 8.04
CA ASN A 75 6.32 10.39 9.35
C ASN A 75 5.51 11.40 10.17
N HIS A 76 4.24 11.54 9.86
CA HIS A 76 3.26 12.35 10.61
C HIS A 76 1.87 11.72 10.45
N ALA A 77 1.07 11.75 11.52
CA ALA A 77 -0.24 11.08 11.55
C ALA A 77 -1.20 11.54 10.42
N GLN A 78 -1.09 12.79 10.02
CA GLN A 78 -1.94 13.42 9.00
C GLN A 78 -1.17 13.76 7.71
N ALA A 79 -0.04 13.10 7.46
CA ALA A 79 0.84 13.44 6.33
C ALA A 79 0.14 13.31 4.96
N ALA A 80 -0.73 12.30 4.81
CA ALA A 80 -1.40 11.97 3.56
C ALA A 80 -2.87 11.52 3.76
N GLN A 81 -3.53 11.97 4.82
CA GLN A 81 -4.84 11.49 5.26
C GLN A 81 -5.95 11.62 4.20
N TYR A 82 -5.82 12.54 3.26
CA TYR A 82 -6.78 12.77 2.17
C TYR A 82 -6.30 12.22 0.84
N ALA A 83 -5.06 11.76 0.76
CA ALA A 83 -4.46 11.34 -0.50
C ALA A 83 -4.78 9.89 -0.87
N THR A 84 -4.87 9.63 -2.16
CA THR A 84 -4.76 8.29 -2.72
C THR A 84 -3.27 7.96 -2.91
N ILE A 85 -2.81 6.85 -2.34
CA ILE A 85 -1.47 6.34 -2.57
C ILE A 85 -1.53 5.27 -3.66
N LYS A 86 -0.79 5.49 -4.74
CA LYS A 86 -0.69 4.54 -5.84
C LYS A 86 0.70 3.91 -5.86
N LEU A 87 0.76 2.60 -5.63
CA LEU A 87 1.98 1.83 -5.62
C LEU A 87 2.12 1.03 -6.91
N GLY A 88 3.34 0.96 -7.42
CA GLY A 88 3.69 0.21 -8.62
C GLY A 88 3.64 1.05 -9.89
N GLY A 89 4.58 0.79 -10.78
CA GLY A 89 4.69 1.42 -12.10
C GLY A 89 4.27 0.47 -13.20
N TYR A 90 3.87 1.01 -14.31
CA TYR A 90 3.54 0.26 -15.52
C TYR A 90 4.77 -0.52 -16.03
N GLY A 91 4.66 -1.83 -16.10
CA GLY A 91 5.47 -2.66 -17.00
C GLY A 91 6.83 -3.13 -16.52
N TYR A 92 7.25 -2.92 -15.27
CA TYR A 92 8.57 -3.39 -14.80
C TYR A 92 8.49 -4.22 -13.53
N THR A 93 9.09 -5.42 -13.58
CA THR A 93 9.02 -6.43 -12.52
C THR A 93 10.14 -6.34 -11.47
N THR A 94 11.04 -5.36 -11.57
CA THR A 94 12.31 -5.38 -10.82
C THR A 94 12.50 -4.28 -9.78
N GLY A 95 11.57 -3.33 -9.64
CA GLY A 95 11.65 -2.29 -8.63
C GLY A 95 10.46 -2.31 -7.69
N ALA A 96 10.70 -2.25 -6.38
CA ALA A 96 9.62 -2.19 -5.40
C ALA A 96 9.23 -0.73 -5.06
N SER A 97 7.94 -0.47 -5.06
CA SER A 97 7.39 0.74 -4.45
C SER A 97 7.12 0.46 -2.97
N VAL A 98 7.71 1.23 -2.07
CA VAL A 98 7.60 1.01 -0.63
C VAL A 98 6.80 2.15 0.00
N LEU A 99 5.71 1.79 0.67
CA LEU A 99 4.99 2.68 1.57
C LEU A 99 5.39 2.35 3.01
N LYS A 100 6.05 3.28 3.68
CA LYS A 100 6.48 3.11 5.06
C LYS A 100 5.61 3.96 5.99
N ALA A 101 4.96 3.31 6.94
CA ALA A 101 4.33 3.98 8.07
C ALA A 101 5.39 4.22 9.16
N GLY A 102 5.98 5.42 9.17
CA GLY A 102 7.00 5.80 10.16
C GLY A 102 6.41 6.08 11.55
N VAL A 103 5.11 6.42 11.58
CA VAL A 103 4.28 6.59 12.78
C VAL A 103 2.88 6.05 12.46
N ASP A 104 1.99 5.99 13.44
CA ASP A 104 0.57 5.76 13.18
C ASP A 104 0.04 6.86 12.27
N THR A 105 -0.50 6.47 11.13
CA THR A 105 -0.86 7.42 10.07
C THR A 105 -2.08 6.94 9.28
N SER A 106 -2.71 7.84 8.54
CA SER A 106 -3.84 7.51 7.69
C SER A 106 -3.66 7.99 6.26
N ILE A 107 -4.31 7.29 5.35
CA ILE A 107 -4.48 7.65 3.95
C ILE A 107 -5.94 7.50 3.55
N SER A 108 -6.37 8.19 2.51
CA SER A 108 -7.72 8.02 2.00
C SER A 108 -7.85 6.68 1.28
N LYS A 109 -7.00 6.42 0.29
CA LYS A 109 -7.14 5.26 -0.58
C LYS A 109 -5.78 4.65 -0.91
N LEU A 110 -5.77 3.34 -1.09
CA LEU A 110 -4.63 2.58 -1.60
C LEU A 110 -4.98 1.98 -2.96
N GLU A 111 -4.14 2.21 -3.94
CA GLU A 111 -4.22 1.58 -5.26
C GLU A 111 -2.90 0.90 -5.60
N HIS A 112 -2.97 -0.25 -6.25
CA HIS A 112 -1.80 -1.02 -6.62
C HIS A 112 -1.96 -1.64 -8.00
N ASN A 113 -0.92 -1.51 -8.82
CA ASN A 113 -0.91 -2.03 -10.19
C ASN A 113 0.17 -3.08 -10.45
N ASN A 114 1.02 -3.41 -9.46
CA ASN A 114 2.18 -4.27 -9.69
C ASN A 114 2.51 -5.09 -8.42
N ALA A 115 2.96 -6.34 -8.61
CA ALA A 115 3.31 -7.24 -7.51
C ALA A 115 4.53 -6.81 -6.67
N ALA A 116 5.38 -5.94 -7.19
CA ALA A 116 6.58 -5.46 -6.50
C ALA A 116 6.31 -4.24 -5.60
N ALA A 117 5.32 -4.33 -4.71
CA ALA A 117 5.03 -3.29 -3.72
C ALA A 117 5.15 -3.84 -2.31
N LEU A 118 5.59 -3.00 -1.39
CA LEU A 118 5.75 -3.31 0.03
C LEU A 118 5.11 -2.23 0.89
N ILE A 119 4.26 -2.64 1.83
CA ILE A 119 3.84 -1.79 2.94
C ILE A 119 4.58 -2.25 4.18
N THR A 120 5.24 -1.34 4.90
CA THR A 120 6.06 -1.67 6.06
C THR A 120 5.93 -0.64 7.18
N GLY A 121 6.29 -1.04 8.39
CA GLY A 121 6.33 -0.22 9.60
C GLY A 121 6.78 -1.04 10.79
N GLU A 122 7.21 -0.37 11.85
CA GLU A 122 7.71 -0.99 13.08
C GLU A 122 6.77 -0.68 14.24
N GLY A 123 5.81 -1.58 14.51
CA GLY A 123 4.78 -1.40 15.52
C GLY A 123 3.79 -0.27 15.22
N THR A 124 3.72 0.17 13.97
CA THR A 124 2.89 1.30 13.56
C THR A 124 1.65 0.83 12.80
N THR A 125 0.61 1.69 12.78
CA THR A 125 -0.64 1.44 12.06
C THR A 125 -0.76 2.36 10.86
N LEU A 126 -1.03 1.77 9.68
CA LEU A 126 -1.50 2.47 8.50
C LEU A 126 -3.02 2.29 8.40
N THR A 127 -3.78 3.36 8.62
CA THR A 127 -5.23 3.35 8.50
C THR A 127 -5.66 3.78 7.09
N ILE A 128 -6.50 3.00 6.43
CA ILE A 128 -7.08 3.29 5.12
C ILE A 128 -8.57 3.60 5.32
N THR A 129 -8.97 4.84 5.01
CA THR A 129 -10.30 5.37 5.39
C THR A 129 -11.32 5.40 4.25
N GLY A 130 -10.89 5.36 3.00
CA GLY A 130 -11.79 5.44 1.83
C GLY A 130 -12.46 4.12 1.49
N ASP A 131 -13.59 4.22 0.78
CA ASP A 131 -14.51 3.10 0.56
C ASP A 131 -14.04 2.01 -0.40
N SER A 132 -13.01 2.26 -1.18
CA SER A 132 -12.47 1.26 -2.12
C SER A 132 -10.97 1.34 -2.14
N SER A 133 -10.33 0.22 -1.90
CA SER A 133 -8.87 0.11 -2.01
C SER A 133 -8.47 -1.23 -2.59
N SER A 134 -7.31 -1.29 -3.23
CA SER A 134 -6.76 -2.53 -3.77
C SER A 134 -5.27 -2.63 -3.47
N TYR A 135 -4.83 -3.82 -3.13
CA TYR A 135 -3.44 -4.10 -2.86
C TYR A 135 -3.05 -5.52 -3.29
N GLY A 136 -1.97 -5.64 -4.04
CA GLY A 136 -1.44 -6.92 -4.53
C GLY A 136 0.04 -7.13 -4.18
N GLY A 137 0.56 -6.35 -3.24
CA GLY A 137 1.95 -6.43 -2.80
C GLY A 137 2.13 -7.18 -1.48
N SER A 138 3.28 -6.98 -0.86
CA SER A 138 3.69 -7.62 0.39
C SER A 138 3.54 -6.69 1.59
N PHE A 139 3.42 -7.27 2.78
CA PHE A 139 3.50 -6.55 4.05
C PHE A 139 4.81 -6.92 4.75
N GLY A 140 5.47 -5.94 5.36
CA GLY A 140 6.77 -6.12 6.02
C GLY A 140 6.83 -5.53 7.42
N GLY A 141 7.87 -5.92 8.19
CA GLY A 141 8.03 -5.47 9.57
C GLY A 141 6.91 -5.94 10.48
N THR A 142 6.49 -5.08 11.38
CA THR A 142 5.39 -5.30 12.34
C THR A 142 4.22 -4.35 12.10
N VAL A 143 4.05 -3.89 10.85
CA VAL A 143 2.97 -2.97 10.48
C VAL A 143 1.60 -3.59 10.68
N THR A 144 0.66 -2.79 11.17
CA THR A 144 -0.77 -3.07 11.09
C THR A 144 -1.35 -2.23 9.96
N VAL A 145 -1.96 -2.86 8.96
CA VAL A 145 -2.77 -2.16 7.97
C VAL A 145 -4.22 -2.32 8.36
N ASP A 146 -4.88 -1.22 8.74
CA ASP A 146 -6.27 -1.21 9.20
C ASP A 146 -7.17 -0.55 8.15
N TYR A 147 -8.02 -1.35 7.51
CA TYR A 147 -9.04 -0.84 6.61
C TYR A 147 -10.31 -0.51 7.39
N THR A 148 -10.66 0.77 7.39
CA THR A 148 -11.84 1.33 8.09
C THR A 148 -12.90 1.87 7.13
N GLY A 149 -12.67 1.81 5.83
CA GLY A 149 -13.62 2.19 4.78
C GLY A 149 -14.88 1.29 4.78
N GLY A 150 -16.01 1.85 4.36
CA GLY A 150 -17.28 1.12 4.33
C GLY A 150 -17.47 0.19 3.14
N GLY A 151 -16.63 0.29 2.12
CA GLY A 151 -16.71 -0.49 0.88
C GLY A 151 -15.82 -1.73 0.88
N THR A 152 -15.05 -1.92 -0.21
CA THR A 152 -14.27 -3.13 -0.42
C THR A 152 -12.77 -2.85 -0.41
N PHE A 153 -12.03 -3.63 0.38
CA PHE A 153 -10.59 -3.78 0.26
C PHE A 153 -10.29 -5.05 -0.56
N THR A 154 -9.80 -4.87 -1.78
CA THR A 154 -9.44 -5.99 -2.64
C THR A 154 -7.98 -6.36 -2.44
N LEU A 155 -7.73 -7.60 -2.08
CA LEU A 155 -6.40 -8.15 -1.96
C LEU A 155 -6.14 -9.10 -3.15
N GLY A 156 -5.12 -8.78 -3.91
CA GLY A 156 -4.77 -9.52 -5.12
C GLY A 156 -4.68 -8.60 -6.33
N ASN A 157 -4.16 -9.13 -7.43
CA ASN A 157 -4.04 -8.42 -8.69
C ASN A 157 -5.04 -8.98 -9.71
N SER A 158 -5.71 -8.11 -10.46
CA SER A 158 -6.60 -8.48 -11.56
C SER A 158 -5.90 -9.20 -12.72
N ASP A 159 -4.59 -9.05 -12.84
CA ASP A 159 -3.78 -9.82 -13.78
C ASP A 159 -3.50 -11.20 -13.19
N LYS A 160 -4.27 -12.16 -13.62
CA LYS A 160 -4.41 -13.54 -13.14
C LYS A 160 -3.13 -14.39 -13.00
N ASN A 161 -1.93 -13.81 -13.14
CA ASN A 161 -0.66 -14.56 -13.21
C ASN A 161 0.36 -14.24 -12.11
N THR A 162 0.08 -13.34 -11.20
CA THR A 162 0.99 -13.07 -10.09
C THR A 162 0.43 -13.68 -8.82
N ALA A 163 0.97 -14.83 -8.44
CA ALA A 163 0.84 -15.31 -7.08
C ALA A 163 1.24 -14.17 -6.12
N LEU A 164 0.32 -13.76 -5.25
CA LEU A 164 0.68 -12.98 -4.08
C LEU A 164 1.61 -13.88 -3.25
N THR A 165 2.89 -13.78 -3.48
CA THR A 165 3.87 -14.29 -2.54
C THR A 165 4.11 -13.16 -1.54
N PRO A 166 3.46 -13.16 -0.38
CA PRO A 166 3.83 -12.25 0.69
C PRO A 166 5.30 -12.55 1.00
N ALA A 167 6.17 -11.59 0.76
CA ALA A 167 7.49 -11.66 1.38
C ALA A 167 7.24 -11.74 2.88
N ALA A 168 7.55 -12.89 3.46
CA ALA A 168 7.07 -13.28 4.75
C ALA A 168 7.52 -12.32 5.83
N SER A 169 6.62 -11.47 6.30
CA SER A 169 6.72 -10.99 7.66
C SER A 169 5.52 -11.53 8.42
N PRO A 170 5.68 -12.64 9.15
CA PRO A 170 4.58 -13.25 9.93
C PRO A 170 4.06 -12.31 11.02
N ASN A 171 4.76 -11.20 11.26
CA ASN A 171 4.45 -10.23 12.31
C ASN A 171 3.58 -9.05 11.81
N ALA A 172 3.40 -8.90 10.50
CA ALA A 172 2.48 -7.89 9.98
C ALA A 172 1.02 -8.32 10.17
N THR A 173 0.13 -7.34 10.33
CA THR A 173 -1.31 -7.57 10.51
C THR A 173 -2.10 -6.85 9.43
N LEU A 174 -3.03 -7.55 8.78
CA LEU A 174 -4.12 -6.91 8.05
C LEU A 174 -5.36 -6.95 8.94
N LYS A 175 -5.93 -5.79 9.19
CA LYS A 175 -7.16 -5.63 9.97
C LYS A 175 -8.23 -5.02 9.08
N ILE A 176 -9.39 -5.62 9.08
CA ILE A 176 -10.60 -5.09 8.43
C ILE A 176 -11.54 -4.69 9.54
N SER A 177 -11.54 -3.42 9.87
CA SER A 177 -12.40 -2.88 10.94
C SER A 177 -13.82 -2.60 10.43
N ARG A 178 -13.99 -2.45 9.10
CA ARG A 178 -15.27 -2.15 8.48
C ARG A 178 -15.27 -2.58 7.00
N GLY A 179 -16.45 -2.92 6.46
CA GLY A 179 -16.62 -3.23 5.04
C GLY A 179 -16.27 -4.67 4.67
N THR A 180 -15.78 -4.86 3.46
CA THR A 180 -15.53 -6.17 2.88
C THR A 180 -14.05 -6.36 2.54
N LEU A 181 -13.46 -7.48 2.94
CA LEU A 181 -12.23 -7.99 2.36
C LEU A 181 -12.58 -8.89 1.17
N SER A 182 -12.15 -8.53 -0.02
CA SER A 182 -12.28 -9.36 -1.23
C SER A 182 -10.92 -9.95 -1.59
N LEU A 183 -10.84 -11.28 -1.63
CA LEU A 183 -9.66 -11.98 -2.13
C LEU A 183 -9.86 -12.25 -3.61
N PHE A 184 -9.00 -11.65 -4.44
CA PHE A 184 -9.09 -11.75 -5.88
C PHE A 184 -7.95 -12.61 -6.42
N SER A 185 -8.30 -13.69 -7.10
CA SER A 185 -7.51 -14.62 -7.92
C SER A 185 -6.14 -15.14 -7.44
N GLY A 186 -5.84 -16.37 -7.85
CA GLY A 186 -4.55 -17.04 -7.67
C GLY A 186 -4.41 -17.75 -6.33
N ASN A 187 -3.30 -18.43 -6.16
CA ASN A 187 -2.94 -19.05 -4.91
C ASN A 187 -2.51 -17.96 -3.92
N VAL A 188 -3.37 -17.61 -2.98
CA VAL A 188 -3.01 -16.68 -1.91
C VAL A 188 -2.37 -17.49 -0.78
N THR A 189 -1.05 -17.44 -0.67
CA THR A 189 -0.36 -17.94 0.53
C THR A 189 -0.33 -16.80 1.54
N TRP A 190 -1.07 -16.96 2.62
CA TRP A 190 -1.20 -15.93 3.65
C TRP A 190 -0.31 -16.27 4.84
N SER A 191 0.66 -15.43 5.15
CA SER A 191 1.54 -15.62 6.31
C SER A 191 1.33 -14.57 7.41
N GLN A 192 0.53 -13.54 7.14
CA GLN A 192 0.25 -12.46 8.07
C GLN A 192 -0.96 -12.76 8.95
N LYS A 193 -1.08 -12.04 10.05
CA LYS A 193 -2.28 -12.08 10.88
C LYS A 193 -3.42 -11.34 10.18
N LEU A 194 -4.57 -12.00 10.04
CA LEU A 194 -5.82 -11.38 9.59
C LEU A 194 -6.74 -11.17 10.81
N VAL A 195 -7.24 -9.95 10.95
CA VAL A 195 -8.23 -9.58 11.98
C VAL A 195 -9.45 -9.02 11.27
N MET A 196 -10.60 -9.65 11.46
CA MET A 196 -11.89 -9.19 10.96
C MET A 196 -12.70 -8.58 12.10
N GLY A 197 -13.18 -7.35 11.93
CA GLY A 197 -14.06 -6.67 12.88
C GLY A 197 -15.50 -7.17 12.80
N ASP A 198 -16.31 -6.80 13.77
CA ASP A 198 -17.72 -7.15 13.80
C ASP A 198 -18.46 -6.54 12.58
N GLY A 199 -19.33 -7.33 11.97
CA GLY A 199 -20.12 -6.90 10.81
C GLY A 199 -19.31 -6.76 9.51
N THR A 200 -18.05 -7.23 9.47
CA THR A 200 -17.25 -7.25 8.25
C THR A 200 -17.47 -8.54 7.45
N THR A 201 -17.23 -8.45 6.14
CA THR A 201 -17.41 -9.57 5.22
C THR A 201 -16.07 -10.02 4.64
N LEU A 202 -15.86 -11.34 4.57
CA LEU A 202 -14.80 -11.94 3.77
C LEU A 202 -15.44 -12.52 2.49
N SER A 203 -15.03 -11.99 1.34
CA SER A 203 -15.45 -12.46 0.02
C SER A 203 -14.29 -13.15 -0.68
N ILE A 204 -14.50 -14.39 -1.09
CA ILE A 204 -13.51 -15.17 -1.86
C ILE A 204 -14.08 -15.31 -3.27
N GLN A 205 -13.44 -14.70 -4.24
CA GLN A 205 -13.90 -14.78 -5.63
C GLN A 205 -13.42 -16.06 -6.30
N ASP A 206 -14.23 -16.58 -7.25
CA ASP A 206 -13.96 -17.84 -7.95
C ASP A 206 -12.58 -17.85 -8.63
N GLY A 207 -11.81 -18.91 -8.35
CA GLY A 207 -10.56 -19.22 -9.01
C GLY A 207 -9.30 -19.33 -8.14
N PRO A 208 -9.24 -18.86 -6.90
CA PRO A 208 -8.07 -19.11 -6.06
C PRO A 208 -8.14 -20.47 -5.38
N SER A 209 -7.17 -21.33 -5.65
CA SER A 209 -6.84 -22.37 -4.69
C SER A 209 -6.18 -21.69 -3.51
N VAL A 210 -6.89 -21.56 -2.41
CA VAL A 210 -6.29 -21.05 -1.16
C VAL A 210 -5.58 -22.22 -0.51
N THR A 211 -4.29 -22.38 -0.78
CA THR A 211 -3.46 -23.41 -0.18
C THR A 211 -2.48 -22.78 0.81
N GLY A 212 -2.38 -23.33 2.00
CA GLY A 212 -1.39 -22.96 3.01
C GLY A 212 -1.87 -21.91 4.01
N TYR A 213 -2.88 -22.24 4.78
CA TYR A 213 -3.25 -21.47 5.97
C TYR A 213 -2.29 -21.74 7.11
N ALA A 214 -1.34 -20.85 7.34
CA ALA A 214 -0.72 -20.76 8.64
C ALA A 214 -1.66 -19.92 9.53
N SER A 215 -2.54 -20.60 10.27
CA SER A 215 -3.38 -20.08 11.34
C SER A 215 -4.15 -18.77 11.09
N TYR A 216 -5.43 -18.89 10.76
CA TYR A 216 -6.39 -17.83 11.04
C TYR A 216 -6.56 -17.72 12.56
N ASN A 217 -6.02 -16.68 13.16
CA ASN A 217 -6.55 -16.20 14.43
C ASN A 217 -7.72 -15.26 14.10
N ALA A 218 -8.80 -15.83 13.59
CA ALA A 218 -10.08 -15.12 13.58
C ALA A 218 -10.53 -15.01 15.04
N THR A 219 -10.36 -13.86 15.64
CA THR A 219 -10.85 -13.60 17.00
C THR A 219 -12.35 -13.39 17.05
N SER A 220 -13.04 -13.32 15.92
CA SER A 220 -14.49 -13.58 15.80
C SER A 220 -14.88 -13.66 14.32
N VAL A 221 -15.33 -14.79 13.86
CA VAL A 221 -16.25 -14.88 12.74
C VAL A 221 -17.64 -14.72 13.36
N ASN A 222 -18.21 -13.53 13.34
CA ASN A 222 -19.63 -13.40 13.67
C ASN A 222 -20.39 -13.99 12.49
N SER A 223 -20.86 -15.22 12.64
CA SER A 223 -21.94 -15.78 11.86
C SER A 223 -23.21 -15.05 12.28
N GLY A 224 -23.40 -13.83 11.79
CA GLY A 224 -24.71 -13.19 11.83
C GLY A 224 -25.63 -14.00 10.94
N GLY A 225 -26.57 -14.71 11.56
CA GLY A 225 -27.67 -15.38 10.89
C GLY A 225 -28.64 -14.38 10.24
#